data_7464d59b538577f011b1a59ca528230e
#
_entry.id   7464d59b538577f011b1a59ca528230e
#
_cell.length_a   1.000
_cell.length_b   1.000
_cell.length_c   1.000
_cell.angle_alpha   90.00
_cell.angle_beta   90.00
_cell.angle_gamma   90.00
#
_symmetry.space_group_name_H-M   'P 1'
#
loop_
_entity.id
_entity.type
_entity.pdbx_description
1 polymer ?
#
loop_
_entity_poly.entity_id
_entity_poly.type
_entity_poly.pdbx_seq_one_letter_code
_entity_poly.pdbx_strand_id
1 'polypeptide(L)'
;MKKITAYSRLTDSLVSLNGIPCNISFSSEPGPGRLVEIYRFLEAGYPKFFKMDNLSKAGFLASEMVLRSLHYDMESPDESTAVVFANRSSSLDNDKRFQETISRDNYFPSPAVFVYTLPNIVTGE
;
A
#
# COMPACT_ATOMS: atom_id res chain seq x y z
N MET A 1 16.30 6.50 -22.53
CA MET A 1 15.11 5.59 -22.63
C MET A 1 14.66 5.26 -21.22
N LYS A 2 13.37 5.38 -20.94
CA LYS A 2 12.81 4.97 -19.64
C LYS A 2 12.57 3.47 -19.62
N LYS A 3 12.89 2.80 -18.51
CA LYS A 3 12.69 1.37 -18.32
C LYS A 3 12.11 1.07 -16.93
N ILE A 4 11.36 -0.01 -16.81
CA ILE A 4 10.97 -0.56 -15.51
C ILE A 4 12.14 -1.37 -14.98
N THR A 5 12.68 -0.97 -13.83
CA THR A 5 13.83 -1.61 -13.19
C THR A 5 13.40 -2.76 -12.30
N ALA A 6 12.32 -2.58 -11.55
CA ALA A 6 11.68 -3.61 -10.74
C ALA A 6 10.20 -3.30 -10.55
N TYR A 7 9.40 -4.32 -10.27
CA TYR A 7 7.99 -4.17 -9.94
C TYR A 7 7.51 -5.27 -9.01
N SER A 8 6.51 -4.96 -8.22
CA SER A 8 5.81 -5.93 -7.37
C SER A 8 4.31 -5.90 -7.66
N ARG A 9 3.64 -7.00 -7.37
CA ARG A 9 2.19 -7.13 -7.52
C ARG A 9 1.62 -7.83 -6.30
N LEU A 10 0.66 -7.19 -5.66
CA LEU A 10 -0.10 -7.73 -4.54
C LEU A 10 -1.56 -7.88 -4.93
N THR A 11 -2.09 -9.07 -4.79
CA THR A 11 -3.51 -9.39 -4.96
C THR A 11 -3.96 -10.31 -3.81
N ASP A 12 -5.25 -10.60 -3.72
CA ASP A 12 -5.78 -11.53 -2.72
C ASP A 12 -5.19 -12.95 -2.80
N SER A 13 -4.70 -13.35 -3.97
CA SER A 13 -4.20 -14.71 -4.21
C SER A 13 -2.71 -14.77 -4.55
N LEU A 14 -2.11 -13.63 -4.89
CA LEU A 14 -0.74 -13.61 -5.41
C LEU A 14 0.04 -12.42 -4.87
N VAL A 15 1.22 -12.71 -4.35
CA VAL A 15 2.28 -11.74 -4.09
C VAL A 15 3.46 -12.11 -4.97
N SER A 16 3.92 -11.19 -5.80
CA SER A 16 5.03 -11.45 -6.72
C SER A 16 5.96 -10.25 -6.84
N LEU A 17 7.22 -10.54 -7.14
CA LEU A 17 8.28 -9.59 -7.39
C LEU A 17 8.92 -9.91 -8.75
N ASN A 18 8.97 -8.92 -9.64
CA ASN A 18 9.49 -9.09 -11.00
C ASN A 18 8.87 -10.28 -11.76
N GLY A 19 7.57 -10.53 -11.54
CA GLY A 19 6.83 -11.64 -12.13
C GLY A 19 7.02 -12.98 -11.45
N ILE A 20 7.88 -13.09 -10.45
CA ILE A 20 8.13 -14.33 -9.72
C ILE A 20 7.27 -14.35 -8.46
N PRO A 21 6.42 -15.37 -8.26
CA PRO A 21 5.63 -15.52 -7.04
C PRO A 21 6.51 -15.62 -5.79
N CYS A 22 6.15 -14.89 -4.76
CA CYS A 22 6.75 -15.04 -3.44
C CYS A 22 6.14 -16.25 -2.72
N ASN A 23 6.97 -17.02 -2.04
CA ASN A 23 6.52 -18.21 -1.31
C ASN A 23 5.96 -17.81 0.07
N ILE A 24 4.76 -17.22 0.06
CA ILE A 24 4.04 -16.84 1.28
C ILE A 24 2.85 -17.77 1.44
N SER A 25 2.75 -18.44 2.59
CA SER A 25 1.58 -19.20 2.98
C SER A 25 0.68 -18.33 3.86
N PHE A 26 -0.52 -18.02 3.36
CA PHE A 26 -1.50 -17.25 4.11
C PHE A 26 -2.33 -18.15 5.03
N SER A 27 -2.50 -17.72 6.28
CA SER A 27 -3.38 -18.36 7.25
C SER A 27 -4.76 -17.67 7.32
N SER A 28 -4.82 -16.39 6.94
CA SER A 28 -6.07 -15.63 6.91
C SER A 28 -6.79 -15.74 5.56
N GLU A 29 -8.11 -15.55 5.62
CA GLU A 29 -8.95 -15.39 4.43
C GLU A 29 -8.51 -14.18 3.59
N PRO A 30 -8.86 -14.16 2.28
CA PRO A 30 -8.59 -13.00 1.43
C PRO A 30 -9.09 -11.70 2.04
N GLY A 31 -8.22 -10.71 2.16
CA GLY A 31 -8.57 -9.42 2.72
C GLY A 31 -7.44 -8.75 3.50
N PRO A 32 -7.77 -7.73 4.30
CA PRO A 32 -6.78 -6.89 5.00
C PRO A 32 -5.83 -7.64 5.94
N GLY A 33 -6.26 -8.78 6.49
CA GLY A 33 -5.42 -9.62 7.35
C GLY A 33 -4.15 -10.10 6.66
N ARG A 34 -4.22 -10.39 5.35
CA ARG A 34 -3.06 -10.81 4.55
C ARG A 34 -1.99 -9.72 4.44
N LEU A 35 -2.36 -8.44 4.47
CA LEU A 35 -1.37 -7.35 4.50
C LEU A 35 -0.48 -7.42 5.75
N VAL A 36 -1.04 -7.80 6.89
CA VAL A 36 -0.28 -8.00 8.13
C VAL A 36 0.63 -9.23 8.02
N GLU A 37 0.17 -10.29 7.37
CA GLU A 37 1.01 -11.49 7.15
C GLU A 37 2.18 -11.18 6.22
N ILE A 38 1.96 -10.40 5.14
CA ILE A 38 3.03 -9.94 4.24
C ILE A 38 4.03 -9.05 5.02
N TYR A 39 3.52 -8.14 5.86
CA TYR A 39 4.37 -7.29 6.71
C TYR A 39 5.30 -8.12 7.59
N ARG A 40 4.76 -9.16 8.23
CA ARG A 40 5.56 -10.08 9.07
C ARG A 40 6.54 -10.91 8.25
N PHE A 41 6.11 -11.41 7.09
CA PHE A 41 6.97 -12.16 6.18
C PHE A 41 8.17 -11.34 5.71
N LEU A 42 7.96 -10.05 5.43
CA LEU A 42 9.02 -9.12 5.06
C LEU A 42 9.86 -8.65 6.25
N GLU A 43 9.47 -8.97 7.49
CA GLU A 43 10.11 -8.43 8.70
C GLU A 43 10.24 -6.90 8.65
N ALA A 44 9.20 -6.24 8.17
CA ALA A 44 9.20 -4.79 8.00
C ALA A 44 9.11 -4.08 9.35
N GLY A 45 10.13 -3.29 9.69
CA GLY A 45 10.25 -2.61 10.98
C GLY A 45 9.61 -1.21 11.01
N TYR A 46 8.38 -1.04 10.51
CA TYR A 46 7.72 0.26 10.42
C TYR A 46 6.41 0.32 11.22
N PRO A 47 6.43 0.78 12.50
CA PRO A 47 5.27 0.75 13.38
C PRO A 47 4.07 1.56 12.90
N LYS A 48 4.27 2.62 12.10
CA LYS A 48 3.18 3.41 11.53
C LYS A 48 2.29 2.61 10.58
N PHE A 49 2.80 1.50 10.03
CA PHE A 49 2.05 0.59 9.16
C PHE A 49 0.67 0.23 9.73
N PHE A 50 0.59 -0.03 11.03
CA PHE A 50 -0.67 -0.44 11.67
C PHE A 50 -1.71 0.69 11.74
N LYS A 51 -1.30 1.94 11.57
CA LYS A 51 -2.19 3.12 11.54
C LYS A 51 -2.67 3.49 10.15
N MET A 52 -2.03 2.96 9.10
CA MET A 52 -2.40 3.21 7.71
C MET A 52 -3.73 2.57 7.35
N ASP A 53 -4.39 3.09 6.33
CA ASP A 53 -5.49 2.42 5.65
C ASP A 53 -4.98 1.24 4.81
N ASN A 54 -5.90 0.43 4.29
CA ASN A 54 -5.53 -0.78 3.55
C ASN A 54 -4.79 -0.49 2.24
N LEU A 55 -5.17 0.60 1.54
CA LEU A 55 -4.49 0.99 0.30
C LEU A 55 -3.05 1.42 0.57
N SER A 56 -2.82 2.26 1.59
CA SER A 56 -1.48 2.69 1.99
C SER A 56 -0.64 1.53 2.50
N LYS A 57 -1.23 0.60 3.27
CA LYS A 57 -0.55 -0.65 3.66
C LYS A 57 -0.08 -1.46 2.47
N ALA A 58 -0.95 -1.64 1.47
CA ALA A 58 -0.59 -2.38 0.26
C ALA A 58 0.52 -1.67 -0.53
N GLY A 59 0.43 -0.36 -0.67
CA GLY A 59 1.46 0.46 -1.33
C GLY A 59 2.80 0.40 -0.61
N PHE A 60 2.80 0.54 0.71
CA PHE A 60 4.01 0.40 1.53
C PHE A 60 4.69 -0.97 1.31
N LEU A 61 3.93 -2.07 1.42
CA LEU A 61 4.48 -3.42 1.24
C LEU A 61 5.01 -3.64 -0.17
N ALA A 62 4.30 -3.16 -1.18
CA ALA A 62 4.73 -3.23 -2.57
C ALA A 62 6.05 -2.49 -2.80
N SER A 63 6.19 -1.30 -2.22
CA SER A 63 7.42 -0.50 -2.28
C SER A 63 8.58 -1.17 -1.55
N GLU A 64 8.33 -1.67 -0.35
CA GLU A 64 9.33 -2.35 0.47
C GLU A 64 9.94 -3.54 -0.29
N MET A 65 9.11 -4.35 -0.98
CA MET A 65 9.57 -5.46 -1.80
C MET A 65 10.49 -4.99 -2.94
N VAL A 66 10.09 -3.94 -3.66
CA VAL A 66 10.85 -3.40 -4.79
C VAL A 66 12.17 -2.79 -4.32
N LEU A 67 12.13 -1.93 -3.31
CA LEU A 67 13.31 -1.24 -2.80
C LEU A 67 14.36 -2.21 -2.26
N ARG A 68 13.92 -3.24 -1.52
CA ARG A 68 14.83 -4.30 -1.06
C ARG A 68 15.45 -5.09 -2.20
N SER A 69 14.68 -5.40 -3.25
CA SER A 69 15.20 -6.14 -4.41
C SER A 69 16.26 -5.36 -5.18
N LEU A 70 16.17 -4.05 -5.15
CA LEU A 70 17.13 -3.15 -5.80
C LEU A 70 18.31 -2.79 -4.88
N HIS A 71 18.31 -3.20 -3.62
CA HIS A 71 19.26 -2.74 -2.60
C HIS A 71 19.34 -1.19 -2.57
N TYR A 72 18.15 -0.55 -2.68
CA TYR A 72 18.04 0.90 -2.82
C TYR A 72 18.56 1.60 -1.57
N ASP A 73 19.48 2.55 -1.78
CA ASP A 73 20.04 3.36 -0.71
C ASP A 73 19.11 4.55 -0.41
N MET A 74 18.44 4.52 0.74
CA MET A 74 17.54 5.58 1.19
C MET A 74 18.31 6.84 1.65
N GLU A 75 19.58 6.72 1.98
CA GLU A 75 20.41 7.87 2.38
C GLU A 75 20.94 8.65 1.17
N SER A 76 20.96 8.01 0.00
CA SER A 76 21.41 8.62 -1.25
C SER A 76 20.39 8.40 -2.37
N PRO A 77 19.24 9.08 -2.31
CA PRO A 77 18.15 8.88 -3.26
C PRO A 77 18.56 9.27 -4.68
N ASP A 78 18.20 8.43 -5.65
CA ASP A 78 18.42 8.67 -7.07
C ASP A 78 17.25 9.48 -7.67
N GLU A 79 17.49 10.75 -7.98
CA GLU A 79 16.51 11.65 -8.59
C GLU A 79 16.05 11.21 -10.00
N SER A 80 16.76 10.28 -10.63
CA SER A 80 16.39 9.73 -11.94
C SER A 80 15.37 8.59 -11.85
N THR A 81 15.09 8.10 -10.64
CA THR A 81 14.19 6.99 -10.37
C THR A 81 12.82 7.50 -9.90
N ALA A 82 11.75 6.96 -10.48
CA ALA A 82 10.38 7.26 -10.09
C ALA A 82 9.69 5.99 -9.57
N VAL A 83 8.89 6.15 -8.53
CA VAL A 83 7.98 5.11 -8.03
C VAL A 83 6.60 5.36 -8.61
N VAL A 84 5.99 4.33 -9.18
CA VAL A 84 4.66 4.41 -9.80
C VAL A 84 3.75 3.37 -9.16
N PHE A 85 2.64 3.82 -8.61
CA PHE A 85 1.59 2.97 -8.07
C PHE A 85 0.43 2.84 -9.03
N ALA A 86 -0.10 1.64 -9.16
CA ALA A 86 -1.34 1.37 -9.88
C ALA A 86 -2.22 0.41 -9.05
N ASN A 87 -3.50 0.68 -8.98
CA ASN A 87 -4.48 -0.19 -8.33
C ASN A 87 -5.81 -0.17 -9.09
N ARG A 88 -6.69 -1.12 -8.77
CA ARG A 88 -7.96 -1.28 -9.49
C ARG A 88 -9.05 -0.31 -9.05
N SER A 89 -9.09 0.05 -7.77
CA SER A 89 -10.26 0.69 -7.16
C SER A 89 -9.94 2.04 -6.49
N SER A 90 -8.71 2.53 -6.63
CA SER A 90 -8.25 3.76 -5.97
C SER A 90 -8.60 3.77 -4.48
N SER A 91 -9.12 4.88 -3.97
CA SER A 91 -9.54 5.08 -2.58
C SER A 91 -10.99 4.68 -2.30
N LEU A 92 -11.65 3.92 -3.18
CA LEU A 92 -13.09 3.64 -3.10
C LEU A 92 -13.56 3.16 -1.71
N ASP A 93 -12.77 2.34 -1.03
CA ASP A 93 -13.10 1.86 0.33
C ASP A 93 -13.12 3.01 1.34
N ASN A 94 -12.13 3.90 1.26
CA ASN A 94 -12.06 5.09 2.11
C ASN A 94 -13.12 6.12 1.74
N ASP A 95 -13.43 6.27 0.45
CA ASP A 95 -14.49 7.16 -0.02
C ASP A 95 -15.85 6.76 0.55
N LYS A 96 -16.15 5.46 0.55
CA LYS A 96 -17.36 4.91 1.19
C LYS A 96 -17.38 5.18 2.69
N ARG A 97 -16.28 4.88 3.39
CA ARG A 97 -16.16 5.15 4.82
C ARG A 97 -16.30 6.63 5.14
N PHE A 98 -15.74 7.51 4.32
CA PHE A 98 -15.91 8.95 4.48
C PHE A 98 -17.37 9.37 4.29
N GLN A 99 -18.03 8.85 3.26
CA GLN A 99 -19.44 9.10 2.99
C GLN A 99 -20.34 8.70 4.18
N GLU A 100 -20.02 7.61 4.86
CA GLU A 100 -20.74 7.14 6.06
C GLU A 100 -20.62 8.11 7.24
N THR A 101 -19.59 8.95 7.27
CA THR A 101 -19.43 9.99 8.31
C THR A 101 -20.30 11.22 8.06
N ILE A 102 -20.98 11.30 6.91
CA ILE A 102 -21.86 12.40 6.53
C ILE A 102 -23.30 11.97 6.73
N SER A 103 -24.03 12.61 7.65
CA SER A 103 -25.45 12.35 7.85
C SER A 103 -26.29 13.62 7.67
N ARG A 104 -27.60 13.44 7.44
CA ARG A 104 -28.53 14.57 7.31
C ARG A 104 -28.69 15.35 8.61
N ASP A 105 -28.64 14.65 9.73
CA ASP A 105 -28.90 15.21 11.08
C ASP A 105 -27.63 15.69 11.76
N ASN A 106 -26.46 15.20 11.34
CA ASN A 106 -25.17 15.56 11.89
C ASN A 106 -24.14 15.68 10.76
N TYR A 107 -24.01 16.88 10.20
CA TYR A 107 -23.12 17.15 9.09
C TYR A 107 -21.69 17.49 9.58
N PHE A 108 -21.05 16.50 10.22
CA PHE A 108 -19.66 16.59 10.66
C PHE A 108 -18.83 15.48 10.01
N PRO A 109 -18.39 15.67 8.75
CA PRO A 109 -17.53 14.71 8.08
C PRO A 109 -16.22 14.53 8.84
N SER A 110 -15.70 13.28 8.89
CA SER A 110 -14.48 12.97 9.62
C SER A 110 -13.23 13.43 8.87
N PRO A 111 -12.47 14.43 9.37
CA PRO A 111 -11.22 14.84 8.74
C PRO A 111 -10.18 13.71 8.69
N ALA A 112 -10.15 12.86 9.70
CA ALA A 112 -9.22 11.73 9.79
C ALA A 112 -9.47 10.69 8.69
N VAL A 113 -10.73 10.45 8.31
CA VAL A 113 -11.05 9.56 7.19
C VAL A 113 -10.83 10.27 5.86
N PHE A 114 -11.12 11.56 5.76
CA PHE A 114 -10.94 12.35 4.54
C PHE A 114 -9.52 12.28 3.98
N VAL A 115 -8.51 12.35 4.85
CA VAL A 115 -7.09 12.29 4.42
C VAL A 115 -6.81 11.07 3.54
N TYR A 116 -7.42 9.93 3.85
CA TYR A 116 -7.24 8.69 3.09
C TYR A 116 -8.04 8.60 1.78
N THR A 117 -8.85 9.61 1.46
CA THR A 117 -9.50 9.73 0.15
C THR A 117 -8.64 10.48 -0.88
N LEU A 118 -7.54 11.08 -0.45
CA LEU A 118 -6.69 11.88 -1.33
C LEU A 118 -5.87 10.97 -2.28
N PRO A 119 -5.74 11.37 -3.56
CA PRO A 119 -5.12 10.52 -4.58
C PRO A 119 -3.62 10.26 -4.36
N ASN A 120 -2.94 11.09 -3.58
CA ASN A 120 -1.50 10.98 -3.31
C ASN A 120 -1.18 10.36 -1.93
N ILE A 121 -2.18 9.82 -1.22
CA ILE A 121 -1.97 9.32 0.13
C ILE A 121 -0.92 8.19 0.17
N VAL A 122 -0.94 7.29 -0.79
CA VAL A 122 -0.02 6.14 -0.85
C VAL A 122 1.43 6.58 -1.03
N THR A 123 1.66 7.67 -1.77
CA THR A 123 3.01 8.21 -2.00
C THR A 123 3.47 9.14 -0.88
N GLY A 124 2.56 9.59 -0.02
CA GLY A 124 2.84 10.47 1.11
C GLY A 124 3.11 9.76 2.42
N GLU A 125 2.82 8.47 2.52
CA GLU A 125 3.10 7.60 3.68
C GLU A 125 4.50 6.98 3.58
#